data_2d4cdf8aabb9a1e08828496fa18c1fa0
#
_entry.id   2d4cdf8aabb9a1e08828496fa18c1fa0
#
_cell.length_a   1.000
_cell.length_b   1.000
_cell.length_c   1.000
_cell.angle_alpha   90.00
_cell.angle_beta   90.00
_cell.angle_gamma   90.00
#
_symmetry.space_group_name_H-M   'P 1'
#
loop_
_entity.id
_entity.type
_entity.pdbx_description
1 polymer ?
#
loop_
_entity_poly.entity_id
_entity_poly.type
_entity_poly.pdbx_seq_one_letter_code
_entity_poly.pdbx_strand_id
1 'polypeptide(L)'
;MNNPELLSTAMPLILGGVIMELYFGKHKKESLGWNTSVGNAVIWSATGVSLLMSNNLSQPELYAVYALIATGGFVTFMDFFHIWPSTVAFIVSSSALVYTIAYTLLLVIKTQSVINSKTLIAAGIFFVGVNVFFKFVQSLETNEDRGFSTQI
;
A
#
# COMPACT_ATOMS: atom_id res chain seq x y z
N MET A 1 -23.36 -7.77 -7.08
CA MET A 1 -22.31 -8.43 -6.28
C MET A 1 -22.30 -7.75 -4.91
N ASN A 2 -23.02 -8.29 -3.94
CA ASN A 2 -23.00 -7.76 -2.57
C ASN A 2 -22.21 -8.72 -1.71
N ASN A 3 -20.91 -8.44 -1.53
CA ASN A 3 -20.10 -9.14 -0.55
C ASN A 3 -19.74 -8.18 0.59
N PRO A 4 -20.57 -8.08 1.65
CA PRO A 4 -20.35 -7.15 2.74
C PRO A 4 -19.05 -7.45 3.52
N GLU A 5 -18.57 -8.69 3.49
CA GLU A 5 -17.32 -9.08 4.14
C GLU A 5 -16.10 -8.47 3.43
N LEU A 6 -16.16 -8.28 2.10
CA LEU A 6 -15.08 -7.63 1.37
C LEU A 6 -14.88 -6.20 1.86
N LEU A 7 -15.96 -5.44 1.99
CA LEU A 7 -15.87 -4.04 2.43
C LEU A 7 -15.31 -3.93 3.84
N SER A 8 -15.80 -4.73 4.79
CA SER A 8 -15.32 -4.71 6.17
C SER A 8 -13.82 -5.09 6.28
N THR A 9 -13.39 -6.07 5.48
CA THR A 9 -11.98 -6.49 5.44
C THR A 9 -11.08 -5.45 4.78
N ALA A 10 -11.58 -4.74 3.77
CA ALA A 10 -10.80 -3.75 3.03
C ALA A 10 -10.77 -2.36 3.70
N MET A 11 -11.74 -2.04 4.56
CA MET A 11 -11.84 -0.71 5.19
C MET A 11 -10.55 -0.25 5.89
N PRO A 12 -9.83 -1.07 6.67
CA PRO A 12 -8.58 -0.63 7.29
C PRO A 12 -7.52 -0.20 6.25
N LEU A 13 -7.45 -0.90 5.10
CA LEU A 13 -6.53 -0.56 4.02
C LEU A 13 -6.93 0.75 3.33
N ILE A 14 -8.23 0.93 3.07
CA ILE A 14 -8.75 2.15 2.42
C ILE A 14 -8.51 3.37 3.31
N LEU A 15 -8.98 3.32 4.57
CA LEU A 15 -8.84 4.45 5.50
C LEU A 15 -7.38 4.74 5.81
N GLY A 16 -6.57 3.69 6.07
CA GLY A 16 -5.15 3.84 6.31
C GLY A 16 -4.44 4.48 5.12
N GLY A 17 -4.71 4.01 3.89
CA GLY A 17 -4.13 4.58 2.68
C GLY A 17 -4.45 6.06 2.51
N VAL A 18 -5.72 6.44 2.59
CA VAL A 18 -6.15 7.85 2.43
C VAL A 18 -5.54 8.75 3.51
N ILE A 19 -5.59 8.33 4.79
CA ILE A 19 -5.04 9.12 5.90
C ILE A 19 -3.53 9.29 5.74
N MET A 20 -2.80 8.23 5.38
CA MET A 20 -1.35 8.30 5.20
C MET A 20 -0.97 9.19 4.01
N GLU A 21 -1.71 9.14 2.90
CA GLU A 21 -1.46 10.02 1.75
C GLU A 21 -1.73 11.49 2.05
N LEU A 22 -2.78 11.81 2.81
CA LEU A 22 -3.03 13.18 3.30
C LEU A 22 -1.88 13.65 4.20
N TYR A 23 -1.43 12.80 5.13
CA TYR A 23 -0.31 13.11 6.01
C TYR A 23 0.97 13.44 5.21
N PHE A 24 1.35 12.58 4.26
CA PHE A 24 2.53 12.82 3.43
C PHE A 24 2.34 13.97 2.44
N GLY A 25 1.11 14.24 2.00
CA GLY A 25 0.78 15.42 1.22
C GLY A 25 1.10 16.72 1.97
N LYS A 26 0.78 16.75 3.27
CA LYS A 26 1.04 17.89 4.16
C LYS A 26 2.51 18.02 4.54
N HIS A 27 3.18 16.91 4.85
CA HIS A 27 4.55 16.87 5.35
C HIS A 27 5.57 16.52 4.26
N LYS A 28 5.50 17.18 3.10
CA LYS A 28 6.33 16.90 1.91
C LYS A 28 7.84 17.01 2.14
N LYS A 29 8.27 17.78 3.14
CA LYS A 29 9.70 17.99 3.48
C LYS A 29 10.17 17.09 4.61
N GLU A 30 9.27 16.39 5.26
CA GLU A 30 9.63 15.46 6.30
C GLU A 30 10.25 14.22 5.65
N SER A 31 11.47 13.90 6.05
CA SER A 31 12.05 12.62 5.67
C SER A 31 11.20 11.53 6.30
N LEU A 32 10.73 10.58 5.53
CA LEU A 32 10.09 9.38 6.05
C LEU A 32 10.99 8.78 7.13
N GLY A 33 10.44 8.73 8.34
CA GLY A 33 11.09 7.97 9.39
C GLY A 33 11.11 6.49 8.99
N TRP A 34 12.19 5.82 9.30
CA TRP A 34 12.33 4.37 9.07
C TRP A 34 11.17 3.57 9.67
N ASN A 35 10.62 4.03 10.80
CA ASN A 35 9.44 3.44 11.43
C ASN A 35 8.23 3.39 10.49
N THR A 36 8.03 4.43 9.68
CA THR A 36 6.92 4.48 8.71
C THR A 36 7.16 3.50 7.56
N SER A 37 8.39 3.45 7.04
CA SER A 37 8.78 2.48 6.00
C SER A 37 8.58 1.05 6.48
N VAL A 38 9.07 0.72 7.66
CA VAL A 38 8.88 -0.61 8.28
C VAL A 38 7.39 -0.90 8.47
N GLY A 39 6.61 0.06 9.00
CA GLY A 39 5.18 -0.11 9.20
C GLY A 39 4.42 -0.41 7.91
N ASN A 40 4.72 0.32 6.83
CA ASN A 40 4.12 0.08 5.53
C ASN A 40 4.50 -1.29 4.95
N ALA A 41 5.76 -1.70 5.08
CA ALA A 41 6.21 -3.01 4.61
C ALA A 41 5.55 -4.17 5.40
N VAL A 42 5.34 -3.99 6.70
CA VAL A 42 4.62 -4.97 7.55
C VAL A 42 3.18 -5.18 7.06
N ILE A 43 2.52 -4.15 6.50
CA ILE A 43 1.17 -4.28 5.95
C ILE A 43 1.11 -5.32 4.83
N TRP A 44 2.12 -5.42 3.97
CA TRP A 44 2.17 -6.47 2.94
C TRP A 44 2.16 -7.86 3.56
N SER A 45 3.05 -8.10 4.52
CA SER A 45 3.11 -9.39 5.21
C SER A 45 1.83 -9.69 5.96
N ALA A 46 1.29 -8.73 6.70
CA ALA A 46 0.05 -8.89 7.47
C ALA A 46 -1.16 -9.17 6.56
N THR A 47 -1.26 -8.47 5.43
CA THR A 47 -2.31 -8.72 4.43
C THR A 47 -2.19 -10.13 3.86
N GLY A 48 -0.97 -10.54 3.50
CA GLY A 48 -0.73 -11.89 2.99
C GLY A 48 -1.10 -12.98 4.00
N VAL A 49 -0.68 -12.84 5.25
CA VAL A 49 -1.04 -13.77 6.34
C VAL A 49 -2.55 -13.81 6.55
N SER A 50 -3.23 -12.66 6.57
CA SER A 50 -4.69 -12.60 6.68
C SER A 50 -5.40 -13.33 5.55
N LEU A 51 -4.90 -13.20 4.32
CA LEU A 51 -5.44 -13.92 3.16
C LEU A 51 -5.24 -15.42 3.27
N LEU A 52 -4.07 -15.90 3.73
CA LEU A 52 -3.83 -17.33 3.98
C LEU A 52 -4.79 -17.90 5.02
N MET A 53 -5.06 -17.16 6.09
CA MET A 53 -5.90 -17.63 7.19
C MET A 53 -7.40 -17.63 6.89
N SER A 54 -7.85 -16.78 5.98
CA SER A 54 -9.27 -16.49 5.78
C SER A 54 -9.88 -17.08 4.51
N ASN A 55 -9.08 -17.76 3.65
CA ASN A 55 -9.57 -18.17 2.34
C ASN A 55 -9.09 -19.56 1.93
N ASN A 56 -9.92 -20.25 1.13
CA ASN A 56 -9.52 -21.39 0.34
C ASN A 56 -8.90 -20.88 -0.97
N LEU A 57 -7.58 -20.79 -1.00
CA LEU A 57 -6.83 -20.23 -2.14
C LEU A 57 -6.59 -21.30 -3.21
N SER A 58 -6.79 -20.94 -4.47
CA SER A 58 -6.28 -21.69 -5.60
C SER A 58 -4.75 -21.61 -5.67
N GLN A 59 -4.10 -22.52 -6.41
CA GLN A 59 -2.63 -22.54 -6.52
C GLN A 59 -2.03 -21.19 -7.00
N PRO A 60 -2.54 -20.51 -8.04
CA PRO A 60 -2.03 -19.21 -8.45
C PRO A 60 -2.16 -18.13 -7.37
N GLU A 61 -3.30 -18.12 -6.64
CA GLU A 61 -3.55 -17.19 -5.55
C GLU A 61 -2.60 -17.43 -4.38
N LEU A 62 -2.35 -18.71 -4.06
CA LEU A 62 -1.39 -19.09 -3.01
C LEU A 62 0.01 -18.59 -3.32
N TYR A 63 0.48 -18.73 -4.56
CA TYR A 63 1.78 -18.18 -4.97
C TYR A 63 1.82 -16.66 -4.90
N ALA A 64 0.75 -15.97 -5.30
CA ALA A 64 0.67 -14.52 -5.20
C ALA A 64 0.72 -14.05 -3.74
N VAL A 65 0.03 -14.75 -2.84
CA VAL A 65 0.04 -14.45 -1.40
C VAL A 65 1.40 -14.73 -0.79
N TYR A 66 2.06 -15.83 -1.13
CA TYR A 66 3.43 -16.09 -0.67
C TYR A 66 4.42 -15.04 -1.18
N ALA A 67 4.29 -14.61 -2.43
CA ALA A 67 5.12 -13.54 -2.98
C ALA A 67 4.89 -12.22 -2.22
N LEU A 68 3.64 -11.90 -1.85
CA LEU A 68 3.32 -10.71 -1.06
C LEU A 68 3.98 -10.77 0.33
N ILE A 69 3.86 -11.91 1.02
CA ILE A 69 4.48 -12.11 2.35
C ILE A 69 6.00 -12.01 2.26
N ALA A 70 6.60 -12.68 1.28
CA ALA A 70 8.05 -12.68 1.09
C ALA A 70 8.57 -11.27 0.76
N THR A 71 7.89 -10.55 -0.13
CA THR A 71 8.24 -9.16 -0.49
C THR A 71 8.10 -8.24 0.72
N GLY A 72 6.99 -8.32 1.45
CA GLY A 72 6.79 -7.52 2.67
C GLY A 72 7.84 -7.82 3.73
N GLY A 73 8.15 -9.09 3.97
CA GLY A 73 9.20 -9.50 4.90
C GLY A 73 10.58 -9.01 4.48
N PHE A 74 10.91 -9.13 3.19
CA PHE A 74 12.18 -8.64 2.64
C PHE A 74 12.31 -7.12 2.78
N VAL A 75 11.28 -6.36 2.39
CA VAL A 75 11.28 -4.89 2.51
C VAL A 75 11.35 -4.48 3.97
N THR A 76 10.56 -5.12 4.85
CA THR A 76 10.64 -4.87 6.30
C THR A 76 12.05 -5.07 6.84
N PHE A 77 12.71 -6.16 6.44
CA PHE A 77 14.09 -6.46 6.85
C PHE A 77 15.07 -5.39 6.37
N MET A 78 14.99 -5.01 5.10
CA MET A 78 15.86 -4.00 4.50
C MET A 78 15.70 -2.63 5.16
N ASP A 79 14.45 -2.24 5.45
CA ASP A 79 14.11 -0.98 6.11
C ASP A 79 14.52 -1.00 7.60
N PHE A 80 14.24 -2.09 8.30
CA PHE A 80 14.56 -2.22 9.72
C PHE A 80 16.06 -2.10 10.00
N PHE A 81 16.90 -2.68 9.14
CA PHE A 81 18.35 -2.63 9.30
C PHE A 81 19.01 -1.49 8.51
N HIS A 82 18.22 -0.59 7.89
CA HIS A 82 18.70 0.54 7.08
C HIS A 82 19.74 0.12 6.02
N ILE A 83 19.50 -1.02 5.35
CA ILE A 83 20.47 -1.62 4.43
C ILE A 83 20.57 -0.84 3.13
N TRP A 84 19.46 -0.25 2.68
CA TRP A 84 19.41 0.57 1.48
C TRP A 84 19.25 2.07 1.79
N PRO A 85 19.50 2.97 0.81
CA PRO A 85 19.31 4.40 1.01
C PRO A 85 17.84 4.73 1.36
N SER A 86 17.65 5.75 2.21
CA SER A 86 16.30 6.22 2.61
C SER A 86 15.39 6.55 1.43
N THR A 87 15.94 7.08 0.33
CA THR A 87 15.18 7.34 -0.90
C THR A 87 14.56 6.07 -1.49
N VAL A 88 15.32 4.94 -1.48
CA VAL A 88 14.80 3.66 -1.95
C VAL A 88 13.73 3.14 -1.01
N ALA A 89 13.97 3.19 0.30
CA ALA A 89 12.98 2.84 1.32
C ALA A 89 11.68 3.63 1.12
N PHE A 90 11.78 4.96 0.93
CA PHE A 90 10.64 5.83 0.68
C PHE A 90 9.80 5.42 -0.54
N ILE A 91 10.45 5.06 -1.66
CA ILE A 91 9.76 4.68 -2.90
C ILE A 91 9.08 3.32 -2.72
N VAL A 92 9.84 2.31 -2.24
CA VAL A 92 9.37 0.92 -2.17
C VAL A 92 8.32 0.74 -1.08
N SER A 93 8.47 1.43 0.05
CA SER A 93 7.54 1.36 1.18
C SER A 93 6.56 2.53 1.20
N SER A 94 6.38 3.24 0.08
CA SER A 94 5.38 4.30 0.01
C SER A 94 3.98 3.75 0.24
N SER A 95 3.16 4.48 1.00
CA SER A 95 1.79 4.06 1.30
C SER A 95 0.97 3.86 0.03
N ALA A 96 1.12 4.72 -0.98
CA ALA A 96 0.44 4.57 -2.25
C ALA A 96 0.74 3.21 -2.90
N LEU A 97 2.02 2.82 -2.99
CA LEU A 97 2.42 1.54 -3.58
C LEU A 97 1.93 0.35 -2.73
N VAL A 98 2.23 0.39 -1.42
CA VAL A 98 1.92 -0.71 -0.50
C VAL A 98 0.43 -0.98 -0.42
N TYR A 99 -0.37 0.04 -0.15
CA TYR A 99 -1.82 -0.13 -0.01
C TYR A 99 -2.50 -0.49 -1.33
N THR A 100 -2.05 0.07 -2.46
CA THR A 100 -2.65 -0.27 -3.76
C THR A 100 -2.39 -1.71 -4.15
N ILE A 101 -1.17 -2.22 -3.97
CA ILE A 101 -0.84 -3.62 -4.27
C ILE A 101 -1.60 -4.57 -3.35
N ALA A 102 -1.56 -4.32 -2.03
CA ALA A 102 -2.26 -5.15 -1.05
C ALA A 102 -3.77 -5.19 -1.31
N TYR A 103 -4.37 -4.03 -1.60
CA TYR A 103 -5.80 -3.93 -1.90
C TYR A 103 -6.18 -4.59 -3.22
N THR A 104 -5.36 -4.43 -4.27
CA THR A 104 -5.59 -5.08 -5.57
C THR A 104 -5.59 -6.61 -5.42
N LEU A 105 -4.61 -7.15 -4.71
CA LEU A 105 -4.53 -8.60 -4.47
C LEU A 105 -5.72 -9.09 -3.64
N LEU A 106 -6.09 -8.34 -2.59
CA LEU A 106 -7.26 -8.65 -1.77
C LEU A 106 -8.54 -8.68 -2.63
N LEU A 107 -8.73 -7.71 -3.53
CA LEU A 107 -9.88 -7.70 -4.44
C LEU A 107 -9.91 -8.94 -5.33
N VAL A 108 -8.80 -9.26 -5.99
CA VAL A 108 -8.71 -10.41 -6.91
C VAL A 108 -9.09 -11.70 -6.18
N ILE A 109 -8.54 -11.91 -4.99
CA ILE A 109 -8.79 -13.13 -4.19
C ILE A 109 -10.22 -13.16 -3.65
N LYS A 110 -10.69 -12.08 -3.04
CA LYS A 110 -12.03 -12.06 -2.41
C LYS A 110 -13.17 -12.10 -3.43
N THR A 111 -12.95 -11.63 -4.65
CA THR A 111 -13.92 -11.76 -5.74
C THR A 111 -13.80 -13.08 -6.51
N GLN A 112 -12.86 -13.93 -6.11
CA GLN A 112 -12.57 -15.21 -6.80
C GLN A 112 -12.32 -15.01 -8.29
N SER A 113 -11.68 -13.91 -8.66
CA SER A 113 -11.37 -13.58 -10.04
C SER A 113 -10.26 -14.49 -10.57
N VAL A 114 -10.51 -15.13 -11.72
CA VAL A 114 -9.46 -15.95 -12.35
C VAL A 114 -8.29 -15.06 -12.75
N ILE A 115 -7.08 -15.42 -12.31
CA ILE A 115 -5.86 -14.70 -12.67
C ILE A 115 -5.50 -15.02 -14.12
N ASN A 116 -5.87 -14.13 -15.01
CA ASN A 116 -5.60 -14.19 -16.45
C ASN A 116 -5.21 -12.82 -16.99
N SER A 117 -4.91 -12.72 -18.28
CA SER A 117 -4.49 -11.44 -18.90
C SER A 117 -5.50 -10.30 -18.70
N LYS A 118 -6.80 -10.59 -18.72
CA LYS A 118 -7.84 -9.57 -18.49
C LYS A 118 -7.83 -9.06 -17.06
N THR A 119 -7.68 -9.95 -16.10
CA THR A 119 -7.56 -9.61 -14.67
C THR A 119 -6.30 -8.78 -14.42
N LEU A 120 -5.17 -9.13 -15.05
CA LEU A 120 -3.92 -8.37 -14.92
C LEU A 120 -4.04 -6.97 -15.54
N ILE A 121 -4.69 -6.83 -16.70
CA ILE A 121 -4.95 -5.52 -17.30
C ILE A 121 -5.87 -4.68 -16.41
N ALA A 122 -6.96 -5.26 -15.90
CA ALA A 122 -7.87 -4.57 -14.99
C ALA A 122 -7.16 -4.12 -13.70
N ALA A 123 -6.32 -4.98 -13.11
CA ALA A 123 -5.50 -4.66 -11.95
C ALA A 123 -4.51 -3.50 -12.24
N GLY A 124 -3.90 -3.51 -13.43
CA GLY A 124 -3.00 -2.43 -13.86
C GLY A 124 -3.75 -1.09 -14.01
N ILE A 125 -4.92 -1.09 -14.64
CA ILE A 125 -5.76 0.11 -14.77
C ILE A 125 -6.20 0.62 -13.40
N PHE A 126 -6.62 -0.29 -12.51
CA PHE A 126 -7.00 0.05 -11.14
C PHE A 126 -5.81 0.65 -10.38
N PHE A 127 -4.62 0.04 -10.45
CA PHE A 127 -3.40 0.54 -9.83
C PHE A 127 -3.09 1.97 -10.27
N VAL A 128 -3.09 2.24 -11.57
CA VAL A 128 -2.84 3.58 -12.10
C VAL A 128 -3.91 4.57 -11.63
N GLY A 129 -5.19 4.20 -11.72
CA GLY A 129 -6.31 5.04 -11.31
C GLY A 129 -6.25 5.45 -9.84
N VAL A 130 -5.97 4.50 -8.94
CA VAL A 130 -5.84 4.78 -7.50
C VAL A 130 -4.63 5.68 -7.20
N ASN A 131 -3.50 5.45 -7.87
CA ASN A 131 -2.33 6.30 -7.67
C ASN A 131 -2.54 7.73 -8.21
N VAL A 132 -3.25 7.90 -9.33
CA VAL A 132 -3.68 9.23 -9.83
C VAL A 132 -4.62 9.89 -8.82
N PHE A 133 -5.58 9.15 -8.28
CA PHE A 133 -6.47 9.66 -7.24
C PHE A 133 -5.70 10.12 -5.99
N PHE A 134 -4.73 9.34 -5.51
CA PHE A 134 -3.89 9.73 -4.38
C PHE A 134 -3.09 11.00 -4.68
N LYS A 135 -2.54 11.14 -5.89
CA LYS A 135 -1.87 12.38 -6.31
C LYS A 135 -2.82 13.59 -6.30
N PHE A 136 -4.06 13.40 -6.73
CA PHE A 136 -5.08 14.44 -6.63
C PHE A 136 -5.36 14.79 -5.15
N VAL A 137 -5.56 13.80 -4.27
CA VAL A 137 -5.77 14.03 -2.83
C VAL A 137 -4.59 14.79 -2.22
N GLN A 138 -3.34 14.39 -2.53
CA GLN A 138 -2.14 15.12 -2.07
C GLN A 138 -2.10 16.58 -2.56
N SER A 139 -2.65 16.85 -3.74
CA SER A 139 -2.68 18.23 -4.30
C SER A 139 -3.67 19.15 -3.60
N LEU A 140 -4.64 18.58 -2.85
CA LEU A 140 -5.61 19.39 -2.08
C LEU A 140 -4.98 19.97 -0.79
N GLU A 141 -3.84 19.42 -0.35
CA GLU A 141 -3.13 19.97 0.80
C GLU A 141 -2.41 21.27 0.42
N THR A 142 -2.72 22.34 1.14
CA THR A 142 -2.04 23.63 0.99
C THR A 142 -0.65 23.58 1.59
N ASN A 143 0.34 24.15 0.88
CA ASN A 143 1.71 24.26 1.40
C ASN A 143 1.73 25.27 2.55
N GLU A 144 1.64 24.83 3.80
CA GLU A 144 1.83 25.67 4.99
C GLU A 144 3.31 26.10 5.20
N ASP A 145 4.23 25.63 4.39
CA ASP A 145 5.68 25.86 4.51
C ASP A 145 6.16 27.29 4.22
N ARG A 146 5.27 28.27 4.03
CA ARG A 146 5.68 29.68 3.83
C ARG A 146 5.74 30.52 5.11
N GLY A 147 5.39 29.96 6.27
CA GLY A 147 5.21 30.72 7.50
C GLY A 147 6.38 30.71 8.49
N PHE A 148 7.37 29.83 8.36
CA PHE A 148 8.42 29.66 9.39
C PHE A 148 9.83 30.14 9.02
N SER A 149 10.02 30.85 7.91
CA SER A 149 11.35 31.33 7.51
C SER A 149 11.62 32.82 7.81
N THR A 150 10.84 33.45 8.71
CA THR A 150 11.06 34.86 9.06
C THR A 150 10.99 35.11 10.56
N GLN A 151 11.72 34.32 11.36
CA GLN A 151 12.12 34.75 12.72
C GLN A 151 13.43 34.07 13.10
N ILE A 152 14.54 34.60 12.64
CA ILE A 152 15.79 34.84 13.37
C ILE A 152 16.49 36.03 12.71
#